data_62d765ec6b57990a3a9953e07a28f79f
#
_entry.id   62d765ec6b57990a3a9953e07a28f79f
#
_cell.length_a   1.000
_cell.length_b   1.000
_cell.length_c   1.000
_cell.angle_alpha   90.00
_cell.angle_beta   90.00
_cell.angle_gamma   90.00
#
_symmetry.space_group_name_H-M   'P 1'
#
loop_
_entity.id
_entity.type
_entity.pdbx_description
1 polymer ?
#
loop_
_entity_poly.entity_id
_entity_poly.type
_entity_poly.pdbx_seq_one_letter_code
_entity_poly.pdbx_strand_id
1 'polypeptide(L)'
;MEEVYTNCYGSLSVYKNKNDALKFYNECYLLSEGAERERYASILFALNNNESIAYDNFSNTCGEIYLHSNNYFERPLKIDLDSMLSFKDCIKYYKDSLKPLLEVCNEFEINFNNNSPFEEFGADNEFNMRSITDFYIELLKKKKMNFDNITTNEVSDGKYELVIDNNFVLDTRAWDDFNSVIDNVNSIEEYSKKKESEKEYE
;
A
#
# COMPACT_ATOMS: atom_id res chain seq x y z
N MET A 1 -9.42 -18.00 1.24
CA MET A 1 -10.54 -17.08 1.56
C MET A 1 -10.48 -15.96 0.56
N GLU A 2 -11.60 -15.56 0.02
CA GLU A 2 -11.65 -14.53 -1.02
C GLU A 2 -11.80 -13.16 -0.37
N GLU A 3 -10.97 -12.20 -0.78
CA GLU A 3 -11.06 -10.81 -0.33
C GLU A 3 -12.35 -10.18 -0.83
N VAL A 4 -12.90 -9.29 -0.04
CA VAL A 4 -14.11 -8.53 -0.35
C VAL A 4 -13.75 -7.05 -0.49
N TYR A 5 -14.24 -6.46 -1.56
CA TYR A 5 -14.00 -5.07 -1.95
C TYR A 5 -15.29 -4.28 -1.87
N THR A 6 -15.30 -3.20 -1.13
CA THR A 6 -16.48 -2.34 -1.02
C THR A 6 -16.13 -0.90 -1.33
N ASN A 7 -17.02 -0.21 -2.04
CA ASN A 7 -16.94 1.24 -2.22
C ASN A 7 -18.06 1.89 -1.43
N CYS A 8 -17.70 2.68 -0.45
CA CYS A 8 -18.62 3.49 0.32
C CYS A 8 -18.08 4.91 0.45
N TYR A 9 -18.87 5.91 0.12
CA TYR A 9 -18.48 7.33 0.16
C TYR A 9 -17.21 7.68 -0.67
N GLY A 10 -16.96 6.94 -1.75
CA GLY A 10 -15.76 7.16 -2.58
C GLY A 10 -14.46 6.61 -1.95
N SER A 11 -14.59 5.66 -1.04
CA SER A 11 -13.46 4.96 -0.42
C SER A 11 -13.52 3.47 -0.72
N LEU A 12 -12.41 2.90 -1.22
CA LEU A 12 -12.26 1.45 -1.35
C LEU A 12 -11.92 0.86 0.01
N SER A 13 -12.76 -0.01 0.53
CA SER A 13 -12.43 -0.84 1.70
C SER A 13 -12.14 -2.27 1.28
N VAL A 14 -11.03 -2.82 1.75
CA VAL A 14 -10.59 -4.20 1.50
C VAL A 14 -10.70 -5.01 2.78
N TYR A 15 -11.48 -6.07 2.74
CA TYR A 15 -11.66 -7.02 3.84
C TYR A 15 -11.09 -8.38 3.48
N LYS A 16 -10.41 -9.03 4.41
CA LYS A 16 -9.84 -10.37 4.22
C LYS A 16 -10.89 -11.45 3.99
N ASN A 17 -12.10 -11.22 4.48
CA ASN A 17 -13.21 -12.16 4.31
C ASN A 17 -14.55 -11.45 4.42
N LYS A 18 -15.59 -12.13 3.95
CA LYS A 18 -16.95 -11.62 3.91
C LYS A 18 -17.56 -11.36 5.29
N ASN A 19 -17.22 -12.17 6.29
CA ASN A 19 -17.82 -12.03 7.62
C ASN A 19 -17.39 -10.73 8.29
N ASP A 20 -16.14 -10.32 8.09
CA ASP A 20 -15.63 -9.06 8.62
C ASP A 20 -16.32 -7.87 7.96
N ALA A 21 -16.50 -7.90 6.64
CA ALA A 21 -17.26 -6.87 5.92
C ALA A 21 -18.71 -6.80 6.39
N LEU A 22 -19.40 -7.96 6.50
CA LEU A 22 -20.78 -8.01 6.99
C LEU A 22 -20.91 -7.48 8.41
N LYS A 23 -20.00 -7.82 9.30
CA LYS A 23 -19.98 -7.30 10.68
C LYS A 23 -19.89 -5.79 10.68
N PHE A 24 -18.90 -5.22 10.00
CA PHE A 24 -18.69 -3.78 9.91
C PHE A 24 -19.94 -3.05 9.36
N TYR A 25 -20.45 -3.48 8.21
CA TYR A 25 -21.59 -2.80 7.60
C TYR A 25 -22.90 -2.99 8.35
N ASN A 26 -23.10 -4.10 9.07
CA ASN A 26 -24.24 -4.25 9.97
C ASN A 26 -24.18 -3.25 11.14
N GLU A 27 -23.02 -3.06 11.74
CA GLU A 27 -22.86 -2.08 12.81
C GLU A 27 -23.13 -0.65 12.28
N CYS A 28 -22.55 -0.28 11.12
CA CYS A 28 -22.83 0.99 10.47
C CYS A 28 -24.34 1.19 10.17
N TYR A 29 -24.98 0.16 9.61
CA TYR A 29 -26.41 0.20 9.29
C TYR A 29 -27.29 0.42 10.53
N LEU A 30 -26.96 -0.22 11.66
CA LEU A 30 -27.72 -0.08 12.90
C LEU A 30 -27.58 1.29 13.55
N LEU A 31 -26.42 1.94 13.36
CA LEU A 31 -26.10 3.23 13.95
C LEU A 31 -26.51 4.43 13.07
N SER A 32 -26.88 4.19 11.82
CA SER A 32 -27.22 5.24 10.83
C SER A 32 -28.71 5.38 10.58
N GLU A 33 -29.09 6.52 10.00
CA GLU A 33 -30.46 6.84 9.60
C GLU A 33 -30.49 7.46 8.18
N GLY A 34 -31.68 7.48 7.58
CA GLY A 34 -31.91 8.15 6.29
C GLY A 34 -31.04 7.61 5.15
N ALA A 35 -30.49 8.53 4.35
CA ALA A 35 -29.71 8.20 3.16
C ALA A 35 -28.43 7.39 3.47
N GLU A 36 -27.82 7.62 4.61
CA GLU A 36 -26.63 6.87 5.05
C GLU A 36 -26.97 5.41 5.29
N ARG A 37 -28.07 5.15 5.97
CA ARG A 37 -28.57 3.79 6.18
C ARG A 37 -28.88 3.06 4.88
N GLU A 38 -29.41 3.77 3.88
CA GLU A 38 -29.68 3.19 2.55
C GLU A 38 -28.38 2.79 1.83
N ARG A 39 -27.30 3.54 1.99
CA ARG A 39 -25.97 3.18 1.44
C ARG A 39 -25.47 1.86 2.01
N TYR A 40 -25.49 1.75 3.34
CA TYR A 40 -25.06 0.51 4.00
C TYR A 40 -25.97 -0.67 3.66
N ALA A 41 -27.27 -0.44 3.52
CA ALA A 41 -28.20 -1.47 3.07
C ALA A 41 -27.87 -2.02 1.68
N SER A 42 -27.47 -1.16 0.74
CA SER A 42 -27.05 -1.58 -0.62
C SER A 42 -25.85 -2.52 -0.58
N ILE A 43 -24.84 -2.15 0.23
CA ILE A 43 -23.64 -2.97 0.40
C ILE A 43 -23.98 -4.30 1.06
N LEU A 44 -24.77 -4.28 2.14
CA LEU A 44 -25.20 -5.50 2.83
C LEU A 44 -26.01 -6.42 1.91
N PHE A 45 -26.85 -5.87 1.04
CA PHE A 45 -27.59 -6.65 0.06
C PHE A 45 -26.67 -7.39 -0.90
N ALA A 46 -25.67 -6.71 -1.49
CA ALA A 46 -24.69 -7.32 -2.38
C ALA A 46 -23.88 -8.41 -1.66
N LEU A 47 -23.37 -8.11 -0.46
CA LEU A 47 -22.62 -9.07 0.34
C LEU A 47 -23.45 -10.32 0.69
N ASN A 48 -24.72 -10.16 1.03
CA ASN A 48 -25.60 -11.29 1.33
C ASN A 48 -25.93 -12.14 0.08
N ASN A 49 -25.86 -11.55 -1.11
CA ASN A 49 -25.97 -12.27 -2.38
C ASN A 49 -24.65 -12.92 -2.85
N ASN A 50 -23.66 -13.02 -1.96
CA ASN A 50 -22.35 -13.60 -2.22
C ASN A 50 -21.49 -12.84 -3.26
N GLU A 51 -21.73 -11.58 -3.45
CA GLU A 51 -20.85 -10.74 -4.25
C GLU A 51 -19.57 -10.42 -3.45
N SER A 52 -18.42 -10.53 -4.10
CA SER A 52 -17.11 -10.12 -3.52
C SER A 52 -16.80 -8.64 -3.80
N ILE A 53 -17.63 -7.98 -4.61
CA ILE A 53 -17.55 -6.57 -4.95
C ILE A 53 -18.88 -5.91 -4.67
N ALA A 54 -18.90 -4.95 -3.75
CA ALA A 54 -20.13 -4.24 -3.37
C ALA A 54 -19.89 -2.72 -3.34
N TYR A 55 -20.90 -1.94 -3.70
CA TYR A 55 -20.84 -0.48 -3.70
C TYR A 55 -22.17 0.14 -3.31
N ASP A 56 -22.13 1.36 -2.81
CA ASP A 56 -23.28 2.08 -2.30
C ASP A 56 -24.16 2.75 -3.36
N ASN A 57 -23.87 2.55 -4.65
CA ASN A 57 -24.56 3.12 -5.82
C ASN A 57 -24.48 4.65 -5.97
N PHE A 58 -23.73 5.35 -5.12
CA PHE A 58 -23.62 6.81 -5.18
C PHE A 58 -22.30 7.30 -5.78
N SER A 59 -21.25 6.50 -5.73
CA SER A 59 -19.94 6.85 -6.29
C SER A 59 -19.31 5.67 -7.01
N ASN A 60 -18.85 5.88 -8.23
CA ASN A 60 -18.07 4.91 -9.00
C ASN A 60 -16.56 5.18 -8.94
N THR A 61 -16.13 6.15 -8.12
CA THR A 61 -14.73 6.54 -7.98
C THR A 61 -14.28 6.44 -6.53
N CYS A 62 -12.99 6.25 -6.32
CA CYS A 62 -12.36 6.19 -5.01
C CYS A 62 -11.18 7.17 -4.94
N GLY A 63 -11.10 7.94 -3.86
CA GLY A 63 -9.97 8.80 -3.52
C GLY A 63 -9.11 8.23 -2.38
N GLU A 64 -9.56 7.16 -1.76
CA GLU A 64 -8.91 6.55 -0.59
C GLU A 64 -9.03 5.03 -0.62
N ILE A 65 -8.06 4.35 0.00
CA ILE A 65 -8.10 2.90 0.24
C ILE A 65 -8.02 2.65 1.74
N TYR A 66 -8.95 1.85 2.26
CA TYR A 66 -8.95 1.36 3.63
C TYR A 66 -8.69 -0.14 3.68
N LEU A 67 -7.63 -0.54 4.37
CA LEU A 67 -7.27 -1.95 4.54
C LEU A 67 -7.72 -2.43 5.91
N HIS A 68 -8.74 -3.26 5.94
CA HIS A 68 -9.26 -3.89 7.15
C HIS A 68 -8.57 -5.23 7.36
N SER A 69 -7.64 -5.30 8.31
CA SER A 69 -7.00 -6.54 8.72
C SER A 69 -7.40 -6.91 10.14
N ASN A 70 -7.23 -8.20 10.51
CA ASN A 70 -7.59 -8.66 11.86
C ASN A 70 -6.85 -7.91 12.99
N ASN A 71 -5.74 -7.25 12.65
CA ASN A 71 -4.94 -6.47 13.60
C ASN A 71 -5.32 -4.98 13.59
N TYR A 72 -6.19 -4.55 12.67
CA TYR A 72 -6.55 -3.14 12.45
C TYR A 72 -8.05 -2.86 12.66
N PHE A 73 -8.75 -3.70 13.42
CA PHE A 73 -10.20 -3.50 13.67
C PHE A 73 -10.52 -2.16 14.33
N GLU A 74 -9.60 -1.60 15.08
CA GLU A 74 -9.80 -0.27 15.70
C GLU A 74 -9.42 0.87 14.76
N ARG A 75 -8.50 0.64 13.82
CA ARG A 75 -8.07 1.62 12.81
C ARG A 75 -7.62 0.89 11.55
N PRO A 76 -8.42 0.90 10.49
CA PRO A 76 -7.96 0.42 9.19
C PRO A 76 -6.78 1.27 8.72
N LEU A 77 -5.83 0.65 8.02
CA LEU A 77 -4.78 1.40 7.35
C LEU A 77 -5.42 2.23 6.23
N LYS A 78 -5.30 3.54 6.31
CA LYS A 78 -5.80 4.49 5.32
C LYS A 78 -4.66 4.87 4.36
N ILE A 79 -4.96 4.87 3.07
CA ILE A 79 -4.06 5.34 2.03
C ILE A 79 -4.84 6.32 1.17
N ASP A 80 -4.39 7.57 1.14
CA ASP A 80 -4.94 8.59 0.25
C ASP A 80 -4.37 8.41 -1.16
N LEU A 81 -5.21 8.56 -2.17
CA LEU A 81 -4.81 8.51 -3.58
C LEU A 81 -4.63 9.93 -4.10
N ASP A 82 -3.58 10.17 -4.87
CA ASP A 82 -3.29 11.48 -5.47
C ASP A 82 -4.40 11.98 -6.42
N SER A 83 -5.14 11.04 -6.98
CA SER A 83 -6.29 11.33 -7.83
C SER A 83 -7.41 10.32 -7.60
N MET A 84 -8.65 10.72 -7.88
CA MET A 84 -9.78 9.79 -7.85
C MET A 84 -9.67 8.79 -9.00
N LEU A 85 -9.63 7.51 -8.66
CA LEU A 85 -9.65 6.40 -9.60
C LEU A 85 -11.08 5.85 -9.74
N SER A 86 -11.41 5.23 -10.88
CA SER A 86 -12.62 4.41 -10.92
C SER A 86 -12.52 3.27 -9.91
N PHE A 87 -13.65 2.83 -9.36
CA PHE A 87 -13.65 1.74 -8.36
C PHE A 87 -12.93 0.48 -8.88
N LYS A 88 -13.12 0.16 -10.15
CA LYS A 88 -12.44 -0.96 -10.81
C LYS A 88 -10.94 -0.76 -10.89
N ASP A 89 -10.50 0.44 -11.28
CA ASP A 89 -9.08 0.75 -11.39
C ASP A 89 -8.42 0.83 -10.01
N CYS A 90 -9.15 1.31 -9.01
CA CYS A 90 -8.69 1.32 -7.63
C CYS A 90 -8.47 -0.11 -7.07
N ILE A 91 -9.38 -1.05 -7.34
CA ILE A 91 -9.18 -2.47 -7.02
C ILE A 91 -7.96 -3.04 -7.75
N LYS A 92 -7.80 -2.71 -9.04
CA LYS A 92 -6.64 -3.15 -9.82
C LYS A 92 -5.34 -2.61 -9.24
N TYR A 93 -5.29 -1.32 -8.92
CA TYR A 93 -4.16 -0.67 -8.28
C TYR A 93 -3.79 -1.34 -6.95
N TYR A 94 -4.77 -1.60 -6.10
CA TYR A 94 -4.55 -2.34 -4.86
C TYR A 94 -3.92 -3.72 -5.11
N LYS A 95 -4.49 -4.51 -6.04
CA LYS A 95 -4.03 -5.87 -6.32
C LYS A 95 -2.64 -5.93 -6.92
N ASP A 96 -2.38 -5.04 -7.88
CA ASP A 96 -1.17 -5.11 -8.69
C ASP A 96 0.03 -4.42 -8.02
N SER A 97 -0.22 -3.45 -7.14
CA SER A 97 0.82 -2.60 -6.59
C SER A 97 0.89 -2.63 -5.07
N LEU A 98 -0.20 -2.27 -4.39
CA LEU A 98 -0.19 -2.12 -2.94
C LEU A 98 -0.11 -3.46 -2.20
N LYS A 99 -0.88 -4.46 -2.63
CA LYS A 99 -0.91 -5.77 -1.98
C LYS A 99 0.44 -6.49 -2.01
N PRO A 100 1.16 -6.56 -3.15
CA PRO A 100 2.51 -7.12 -3.18
C PRO A 100 3.48 -6.41 -2.23
N LEU A 101 3.40 -5.09 -2.11
CA LEU A 101 4.22 -4.33 -1.15
C LEU A 101 3.90 -4.70 0.29
N LEU A 102 2.62 -4.82 0.64
CA LEU A 102 2.20 -5.25 1.98
C LEU A 102 2.63 -6.68 2.30
N GLU A 103 2.63 -7.57 1.32
CA GLU A 103 3.13 -8.94 1.47
C GLU A 103 4.64 -8.95 1.78
N VAL A 104 5.43 -8.14 1.07
CA VAL A 104 6.86 -7.94 1.38
C VAL A 104 7.06 -7.37 2.78
N CYS A 105 6.28 -6.38 3.19
CA CYS A 105 6.36 -5.82 4.54
C CYS A 105 6.06 -6.87 5.61
N ASN A 106 5.04 -7.70 5.40
CA ASN A 106 4.68 -8.78 6.32
C ASN A 106 5.76 -9.87 6.39
N GLU A 107 6.33 -10.27 5.25
CA GLU A 107 7.39 -11.27 5.18
C GLU A 107 8.63 -10.86 5.98
N PHE A 108 9.00 -9.59 5.91
CA PHE A 108 10.18 -9.05 6.58
C PHE A 108 9.89 -8.35 7.92
N GLU A 109 8.67 -8.48 8.43
CA GLU A 109 8.23 -7.86 9.69
C GLU A 109 8.45 -6.33 9.73
N ILE A 110 8.28 -5.66 8.59
CA ILE A 110 8.34 -4.22 8.49
C ILE A 110 6.96 -3.67 8.85
N ASN A 111 6.91 -2.77 9.83
CA ASN A 111 5.66 -2.11 10.17
C ASN A 111 5.33 -1.05 9.12
N PHE A 112 4.39 -1.36 8.25
CA PHE A 112 3.96 -0.48 7.18
C PHE A 112 3.43 0.86 7.72
N ASN A 113 2.71 0.85 8.86
CA ASN A 113 2.15 2.06 9.45
C ASN A 113 3.21 3.05 9.94
N ASN A 114 4.35 2.55 10.43
CA ASN A 114 5.42 3.39 10.97
C ASN A 114 6.46 3.80 9.91
N ASN A 115 6.59 2.99 8.86
CA ASN A 115 7.62 3.14 7.83
C ASN A 115 7.00 3.39 6.45
N SER A 116 5.68 3.53 6.38
CA SER A 116 5.01 3.76 5.12
C SER A 116 5.29 5.17 4.63
N PRO A 117 5.88 5.30 3.47
CA PRO A 117 6.01 6.60 2.81
C PRO A 117 4.65 7.17 2.38
N PHE A 118 3.57 6.42 2.56
CA PHE A 118 2.25 6.65 2.00
C PHE A 118 1.21 7.13 3.03
N GLU A 119 1.55 7.14 4.33
CA GLU A 119 0.64 7.63 5.37
C GLU A 119 0.44 9.15 5.37
N GLU A 120 1.32 9.91 4.74
CA GLU A 120 1.32 11.37 4.76
C GLU A 120 1.30 11.99 3.36
N PHE A 121 0.55 11.41 2.43
CA PHE A 121 0.25 12.10 1.19
C PHE A 121 -0.59 13.35 1.51
N GLY A 122 0.07 14.48 1.62
CA GLY A 122 -0.61 15.77 1.76
C GLY A 122 0.09 16.86 2.56
N ALA A 123 1.13 16.58 3.33
CA ALA A 123 1.68 17.61 4.19
C ALA A 123 3.09 18.10 3.84
N ASP A 124 4.06 17.32 3.46
CA ASP A 124 5.39 17.83 3.09
C ASP A 124 6.16 16.82 2.23
N ASN A 125 6.41 17.18 0.99
CA ASN A 125 7.19 16.36 0.04
C ASN A 125 8.58 15.95 0.58
N GLU A 126 9.22 16.78 1.38
CA GLU A 126 10.52 16.45 2.00
C GLU A 126 10.43 15.32 3.02
N PHE A 127 9.39 15.31 3.85
CA PHE A 127 9.21 14.29 4.88
C PHE A 127 8.92 12.92 4.24
N ASN A 128 8.09 12.89 3.22
CA ASN A 128 7.74 11.68 2.48
C ASN A 128 8.95 11.03 1.81
N MET A 129 9.82 11.81 1.19
CA MET A 129 11.04 11.32 0.52
C MET A 129 12.01 10.68 1.51
N ARG A 130 12.17 11.27 2.68
CA ARG A 130 13.04 10.73 3.74
C ARG A 130 12.47 9.43 4.31
N SER A 131 11.17 9.38 4.54
CA SER A 131 10.48 8.19 5.04
C SER A 131 10.61 7.01 4.07
N ILE A 132 10.55 7.27 2.78
CA ILE A 132 10.74 6.27 1.71
C ILE A 132 12.17 5.72 1.73
N THR A 133 13.15 6.58 1.82
CA THR A 133 14.55 6.15 1.91
C THR A 133 14.79 5.28 3.14
N ASP A 134 14.27 5.69 4.29
CA ASP A 134 14.37 4.93 5.53
C ASP A 134 13.66 3.56 5.41
N PHE A 135 12.52 3.51 4.74
CA PHE A 135 11.82 2.27 4.42
C PHE A 135 12.69 1.29 3.60
N TYR A 136 13.34 1.77 2.53
CA TYR A 136 14.24 0.93 1.73
C TYR A 136 15.44 0.44 2.53
N ILE A 137 16.06 1.32 3.31
CA ILE A 137 17.20 0.95 4.16
C ILE A 137 16.79 -0.14 5.15
N GLU A 138 15.62 -0.02 5.76
CA GLU A 138 15.11 -1.03 6.67
C GLU A 138 14.79 -2.35 5.96
N LEU A 139 14.15 -2.30 4.80
CA LEU A 139 13.88 -3.46 3.97
C LEU A 139 15.17 -4.20 3.60
N LEU A 140 16.20 -3.48 3.16
CA LEU A 140 17.49 -4.07 2.81
C LEU A 140 18.17 -4.74 4.02
N LYS A 141 18.11 -4.11 5.19
CA LYS A 141 18.62 -4.69 6.44
C LYS A 141 17.87 -5.98 6.81
N LYS A 142 16.54 -5.98 6.71
CA LYS A 142 15.70 -7.13 7.02
C LYS A 142 15.94 -8.30 6.07
N LYS A 143 16.16 -8.02 4.79
CA LYS A 143 16.52 -9.02 3.77
C LYS A 143 17.93 -9.59 3.96
N LYS A 144 18.68 -9.10 4.97
CA LYS A 144 20.07 -9.50 5.24
C LYS A 144 21.01 -9.37 4.04
N MET A 145 20.72 -8.42 3.18
CA MET A 145 21.58 -8.08 2.07
C MET A 145 22.84 -7.39 2.60
N ASN A 146 23.99 -7.95 2.29
CA ASN A 146 25.29 -7.42 2.72
C ASN A 146 25.76 -6.40 1.69
N PHE A 147 25.54 -5.14 1.98
CA PHE A 147 26.12 -4.03 1.25
C PHE A 147 27.22 -3.38 2.09
N ASP A 148 28.29 -2.97 1.42
CA ASP A 148 29.42 -2.35 2.10
C ASP A 148 29.08 -0.90 2.50
N ASN A 149 28.25 -0.24 1.70
CA ASN A 149 27.81 1.13 1.94
C ASN A 149 26.43 1.41 1.35
N ILE A 150 25.60 2.11 2.09
CA ILE A 150 24.33 2.66 1.60
C ILE A 150 24.30 4.13 1.97
N THR A 151 24.22 5.00 0.97
CA THR A 151 24.14 6.45 1.15
C THR A 151 22.96 7.03 0.39
N THR A 152 22.52 8.19 0.80
CA THR A 152 21.51 8.98 0.11
C THR A 152 22.15 10.28 -0.37
N ASN A 153 21.96 10.60 -1.65
CA ASN A 153 22.41 11.85 -2.23
C ASN A 153 21.19 12.70 -2.61
N GLU A 154 21.17 13.94 -2.21
CA GLU A 154 20.20 14.91 -2.70
C GLU A 154 20.62 15.35 -4.11
N VAL A 155 19.73 15.15 -5.10
CA VAL A 155 20.00 15.46 -6.51
C VAL A 155 19.43 16.81 -6.91
N SER A 156 18.30 17.20 -6.30
CA SER A 156 17.65 18.51 -6.45
C SER A 156 16.67 18.69 -5.30
N ASP A 157 16.12 19.89 -5.11
CA ASP A 157 15.17 20.19 -4.02
C ASP A 157 14.21 19.06 -3.72
N GLY A 158 14.40 18.40 -2.57
CA GLY A 158 13.57 17.31 -2.09
C GLY A 158 13.66 16.01 -2.90
N LYS A 159 14.62 15.85 -3.81
CA LYS A 159 14.80 14.62 -4.60
C LYS A 159 16.10 13.93 -4.20
N TYR A 160 15.99 12.66 -3.85
CA TYR A 160 17.10 11.86 -3.36
C TYR A 160 17.38 10.66 -4.28
N GLU A 161 18.62 10.23 -4.30
CA GLU A 161 19.04 8.96 -4.87
C GLU A 161 19.57 8.07 -3.75
N LEU A 162 19.22 6.78 -3.80
CA LEU A 162 19.82 5.75 -2.96
C LEU A 162 21.02 5.17 -3.70
N VAL A 163 22.20 5.27 -3.11
CA VAL A 163 23.45 4.75 -3.68
C VAL A 163 23.93 3.57 -2.84
N ILE A 164 24.05 2.41 -3.49
CA ILE A 164 24.51 1.17 -2.86
C ILE A 164 25.91 0.84 -3.37
N ASP A 165 26.85 0.63 -2.45
CA ASP A 165 28.25 0.28 -2.71
C ASP A 165 28.97 1.26 -3.65
N ASN A 166 28.54 2.51 -3.70
CA ASN A 166 29.02 3.56 -4.61
C ASN A 166 28.86 3.27 -6.11
N ASN A 167 28.20 2.18 -6.49
CA ASN A 167 28.08 1.73 -7.88
C ASN A 167 26.64 1.63 -8.36
N PHE A 168 25.71 1.20 -7.49
CA PHE A 168 24.32 1.03 -7.86
C PHE A 168 23.52 2.23 -7.40
N VAL A 169 22.98 2.99 -8.33
CA VAL A 169 22.16 4.18 -8.06
C VAL A 169 20.70 3.87 -8.34
N LEU A 170 19.87 4.02 -7.33
CA LEU A 170 18.45 3.92 -7.44
C LEU A 170 17.83 5.32 -7.48
N ASP A 171 17.18 5.64 -8.59
CA ASP A 171 16.46 6.88 -8.74
C ASP A 171 15.14 6.84 -7.96
N THR A 172 15.09 7.60 -6.86
CA THR A 172 13.92 7.67 -6.01
C THR A 172 12.88 8.69 -6.49
N ARG A 173 13.05 9.30 -7.64
CA ARG A 173 12.11 10.29 -8.21
C ARG A 173 10.82 9.70 -8.75
N ALA A 174 10.75 8.39 -8.91
CA ALA A 174 9.56 7.68 -9.39
C ALA A 174 8.64 7.20 -8.25
N TRP A 175 8.45 8.03 -7.23
CA TRP A 175 7.76 7.65 -6.00
C TRP A 175 6.25 7.71 -6.05
N ASP A 176 5.70 8.22 -7.13
CA ASP A 176 4.27 8.42 -7.29
C ASP A 176 3.50 7.11 -7.59
N ASP A 177 4.22 5.97 -7.66
CA ASP A 177 3.64 4.70 -8.01
C ASP A 177 4.23 3.54 -7.17
N PHE A 178 3.36 2.77 -6.52
CA PHE A 178 3.73 1.56 -5.77
C PHE A 178 4.44 0.52 -6.63
N ASN A 179 4.17 0.47 -7.94
CA ASN A 179 4.89 -0.40 -8.87
C ASN A 179 6.37 -0.06 -8.89
N SER A 180 6.71 1.23 -8.85
CA SER A 180 8.10 1.68 -8.82
C SER A 180 8.83 1.19 -7.58
N VAL A 181 8.16 1.11 -6.43
CA VAL A 181 8.74 0.57 -5.19
C VAL A 181 9.10 -0.90 -5.36
N ILE A 182 8.21 -1.70 -5.96
CA ILE A 182 8.43 -3.13 -6.19
C ILE A 182 9.52 -3.35 -7.22
N ASP A 183 9.52 -2.59 -8.32
CA ASP A 183 10.56 -2.66 -9.34
C ASP A 183 11.94 -2.30 -8.78
N ASN A 184 11.98 -1.31 -7.90
CA ASN A 184 13.19 -0.91 -7.21
C ASN A 184 13.71 -2.01 -6.27
N VAL A 185 12.83 -2.65 -5.50
CA VAL A 185 13.19 -3.79 -4.65
C VAL A 185 13.74 -4.94 -5.49
N ASN A 186 13.09 -5.27 -6.60
CA ASN A 186 13.55 -6.31 -7.52
C ASN A 186 14.93 -5.98 -8.12
N SER A 187 15.13 -4.73 -8.52
CA SER A 187 16.41 -4.26 -9.08
C SER A 187 17.56 -4.36 -8.06
N ILE A 188 17.29 -4.07 -6.79
CA ILE A 188 18.27 -4.21 -5.71
C ILE A 188 18.58 -5.69 -5.46
N GLU A 189 17.58 -6.57 -5.51
CA GLU A 189 17.78 -8.01 -5.36
C GLU A 189 18.63 -8.60 -6.48
N GLU A 190 18.39 -8.19 -7.72
CA GLU A 190 19.20 -8.59 -8.89
C GLU A 190 20.64 -8.15 -8.75
N TYR A 191 20.86 -6.90 -8.31
CA TYR A 191 22.18 -6.38 -8.03
C TYR A 191 22.90 -7.19 -6.95
N SER A 192 22.22 -7.50 -5.84
CA SER A 192 22.77 -8.31 -4.75
C SER A 192 23.18 -9.71 -5.22
N LYS A 193 22.31 -10.40 -5.96
CA LYS A 193 22.60 -11.73 -6.53
C LYS A 193 23.79 -11.72 -7.46
N LYS A 194 23.94 -10.68 -8.29
CA LYS A 194 25.09 -10.51 -9.18
C LYS A 194 26.38 -10.34 -8.37
N LYS A 195 26.38 -9.51 -7.34
CA LYS A 195 27.53 -9.28 -6.46
C LYS A 195 27.96 -10.58 -5.74
N GLU A 196 27.00 -11.38 -5.29
CA GLU A 196 27.29 -12.68 -4.66
C GLU A 196 27.94 -13.67 -5.64
N SER A 197 27.40 -13.75 -6.87
CA SER A 197 27.97 -14.64 -7.90
C SER A 197 29.39 -14.24 -8.31
N GLU A 198 29.70 -12.96 -8.33
CA GLU A 198 31.06 -12.47 -8.64
C GLU A 198 32.06 -12.86 -7.54
N LYS A 199 31.67 -12.86 -6.28
CA LYS A 199 32.52 -13.28 -5.14
C LYS A 199 32.80 -14.79 -5.10
N GLU A 200 31.96 -15.64 -5.69
CA GLU A 200 32.20 -17.08 -5.77
C GLU A 200 33.24 -17.47 -6.84
N TYR A 201 33.61 -16.56 -7.73
CA TYR A 201 34.60 -16.78 -8.79
C TYR A 201 35.98 -16.16 -8.49
N GLU A 202 36.14 -15.44 -7.37
CA GLU A 202 37.43 -14.93 -6.86
C GLU A 202 38.02 -15.90 -5.79
#